data_c844e372aaed10d29bbf62d4694caeb3
#
_entry.id   c844e372aaed10d29bbf62d4694caeb3
#
_cell.length_a   1.000
_cell.length_b   1.000
_cell.length_c   1.000
_cell.angle_alpha   90.00
_cell.angle_beta   90.00
_cell.angle_gamma   90.00
#
_symmetry.space_group_name_H-M   'P 1'
#
loop_
_entity.id
_entity.type
_entity.pdbx_description
1 polymer ?
#
loop_
_entity_poly.entity_id
_entity_poly.type
_entity_poly.pdbx_seq_one_letter_code
_entity_poly.pdbx_strand_id
1 'polypeptide(L)'
;MSAIRSALKEQRPNLSDSSLRTYSSVLSNAYKAVYPKDESIDIKNFSNDGAFMKHIATMPHPSTLLAGLVVLTKNAEYQKAMNKKIVEHKSDEQNQMKNDKQKESMIPKEDVQLALNKLKVQADHIYKTKDTSAKAMNILTNYILLCLASGIYMEPRRSLDWTEMKIKNKDDALNFYDSKTGTFIFNKYKTAKVYNQQTEKVPIELKKILDKWVKYNPNDFMLFNTKGGKLTSPNIATRLNEIFGKKVSTSALRHIYISDKFKNMPSLKELQETASAMSHSIPQMLEYIKK
;
A
#
# COMPACT_ATOMS: atom_id res chain seq x y z
N MET A 1 13.68 24.62 -2.67
CA MET A 1 13.72 23.15 -2.96
C MET A 1 15.17 22.72 -2.90
N SER A 2 15.49 21.48 -2.46
CA SER A 2 16.88 20.98 -2.56
C SER A 2 17.29 20.83 -4.03
N ALA A 3 18.57 21.05 -4.35
CA ALA A 3 19.10 20.93 -5.71
C ALA A 3 18.72 19.60 -6.38
N ILE A 4 18.81 18.49 -5.64
CA ILE A 4 18.39 17.15 -6.11
C ILE A 4 16.91 17.14 -6.54
N ARG A 5 16.02 17.75 -5.75
CA ARG A 5 14.59 17.72 -6.03
C ARG A 5 14.23 18.51 -7.29
N SER A 6 14.92 19.64 -7.49
CA SER A 6 14.76 20.45 -8.71
C SER A 6 15.26 19.68 -9.94
N ALA A 7 16.45 19.06 -9.87
CA ALA A 7 17.02 18.27 -10.95
C ALA A 7 16.17 17.04 -11.31
N LEU A 8 15.65 16.32 -10.30
CA LEU A 8 14.72 15.18 -10.55
C LEU A 8 13.44 15.62 -11.26
N LYS A 9 12.88 16.79 -10.88
CA LYS A 9 11.66 17.31 -11.48
C LYS A 9 11.89 17.80 -12.92
N GLU A 10 13.06 18.36 -13.21
CA GLU A 10 13.47 18.73 -14.55
C GLU A 10 13.60 17.50 -15.47
N GLN A 11 14.27 16.43 -15.00
CA GLN A 11 14.46 15.21 -15.78
C GLN A 11 13.14 14.40 -15.96
N ARG A 12 12.22 14.50 -15.01
CA ARG A 12 10.93 13.78 -15.04
C ARG A 12 9.81 14.60 -14.39
N PRO A 13 9.19 15.55 -15.11
CA PRO A 13 8.18 16.49 -14.60
C PRO A 13 6.97 15.81 -13.95
N ASN A 14 6.60 14.61 -14.43
CA ASN A 14 5.42 13.86 -13.97
C ASN A 14 5.66 12.99 -12.73
N LEU A 15 6.84 13.08 -12.07
CA LEU A 15 7.06 12.38 -10.81
C LEU A 15 6.10 12.88 -9.74
N SER A 16 5.49 11.92 -9.02
CA SER A 16 4.65 12.25 -7.85
C SER A 16 5.50 12.90 -6.75
N ASP A 17 4.88 13.75 -5.93
CA ASP A 17 5.56 14.37 -4.78
C ASP A 17 6.13 13.33 -3.81
N SER A 18 5.46 12.19 -3.66
CA SER A 18 5.94 11.07 -2.85
C SER A 18 7.23 10.48 -3.42
N SER A 19 7.28 10.23 -4.73
CA SER A 19 8.49 9.73 -5.42
C SER A 19 9.63 10.74 -5.36
N LEU A 20 9.34 12.03 -5.56
CA LEU A 20 10.33 13.11 -5.44
C LEU A 20 10.96 13.16 -4.04
N ARG A 21 10.14 13.05 -2.98
CA ARG A 21 10.66 13.01 -1.60
C ARG A 21 11.54 11.80 -1.37
N THR A 22 11.09 10.62 -1.77
CA THR A 22 11.80 9.36 -1.59
C THR A 22 13.13 9.37 -2.33
N TYR A 23 13.14 9.71 -3.62
CA TYR A 23 14.38 9.77 -4.40
C TYR A 23 15.35 10.84 -3.88
N SER A 24 14.84 12.05 -3.54
CA SER A 24 15.68 13.09 -2.97
C SER A 24 16.34 12.65 -1.66
N SER A 25 15.61 11.98 -0.78
CA SER A 25 16.15 11.50 0.49
C SER A 25 17.21 10.43 0.28
N VAL A 26 16.91 9.41 -0.55
CA VAL A 26 17.84 8.31 -0.79
C VAL A 26 19.12 8.78 -1.52
N LEU A 27 18.96 9.66 -2.51
CA LEU A 27 20.09 10.24 -3.23
C LEU A 27 20.96 11.12 -2.30
N SER A 28 20.35 11.95 -1.45
CA SER A 28 21.09 12.77 -0.47
C SER A 28 21.90 11.91 0.50
N ASN A 29 21.31 10.83 1.00
CA ASN A 29 22.00 9.91 1.91
C ASN A 29 23.15 9.17 1.21
N ALA A 30 22.93 8.70 -0.01
CA ALA A 30 23.96 8.05 -0.80
C ALA A 30 25.11 8.99 -1.15
N TYR A 31 24.80 10.25 -1.50
CA TYR A 31 25.83 11.27 -1.76
C TYR A 31 26.75 11.47 -0.55
N LYS A 32 26.15 11.68 0.62
CA LYS A 32 26.90 11.85 1.87
C LYS A 32 27.77 10.62 2.24
N ALA A 33 27.31 9.42 1.90
CA ALA A 33 28.07 8.20 2.12
C ALA A 33 29.25 8.07 1.15
N VAL A 34 29.09 8.50 -0.10
CA VAL A 34 30.12 8.43 -1.15
C VAL A 34 31.11 9.59 -1.06
N TYR A 35 30.61 10.78 -0.72
CA TYR A 35 31.40 12.02 -0.61
C TYR A 35 31.23 12.66 0.78
N PRO A 36 31.78 12.04 1.83
CA PRO A 36 31.54 12.49 3.22
C PRO A 36 32.21 13.83 3.57
N LYS A 37 33.16 14.29 2.74
CA LYS A 37 33.88 15.56 2.95
C LYS A 37 33.27 16.75 2.22
N ASP A 38 32.30 16.51 1.34
CA ASP A 38 31.67 17.59 0.57
C ASP A 38 30.68 18.35 1.45
N GLU A 39 30.83 19.67 1.56
CA GLU A 39 29.93 20.55 2.31
C GLU A 39 28.57 20.68 1.63
N SER A 40 28.53 20.54 0.31
CA SER A 40 27.31 20.66 -0.50
C SER A 40 27.21 19.55 -1.54
N ILE A 41 25.98 19.29 -1.99
CA ILE A 41 25.71 18.26 -2.99
C ILE A 41 25.90 18.83 -4.38
N ASP A 42 26.89 18.33 -5.11
CA ASP A 42 27.06 18.60 -6.55
C ASP A 42 26.33 17.53 -7.36
N ILE A 43 25.33 17.95 -8.14
CA ILE A 43 24.50 17.06 -8.97
C ILE A 43 25.34 16.31 -10.02
N LYS A 44 26.42 16.93 -10.52
CA LYS A 44 27.32 16.32 -11.52
C LYS A 44 28.01 15.06 -11.00
N ASN A 45 28.31 15.03 -9.71
CA ASN A 45 29.00 13.89 -9.09
C ASN A 45 28.18 12.60 -9.12
N PHE A 46 26.83 12.68 -9.26
CA PHE A 46 26.00 11.47 -9.43
C PHE A 46 26.28 10.74 -10.75
N SER A 47 26.96 11.36 -11.72
CA SER A 47 27.38 10.69 -12.96
C SER A 47 28.64 9.84 -12.79
N ASN A 48 29.31 9.93 -11.63
CA ASN A 48 30.44 9.02 -11.27
C ASN A 48 29.89 7.66 -10.85
N ASP A 49 29.59 6.81 -11.81
CA ASP A 49 29.01 5.48 -11.59
C ASP A 49 29.94 4.56 -10.78
N GLY A 50 31.27 4.61 -10.99
CA GLY A 50 32.19 3.80 -10.25
C GLY A 50 32.15 3.98 -8.74
N ALA A 51 31.98 5.20 -8.25
CA ALA A 51 31.87 5.49 -6.82
C ALA A 51 30.52 5.03 -6.25
N PHE A 52 29.41 5.36 -6.94
CA PHE A 52 28.08 4.95 -6.49
C PHE A 52 27.84 3.46 -6.61
N MET A 53 28.37 2.78 -7.64
CA MET A 53 28.25 1.33 -7.77
C MET A 53 28.96 0.57 -6.63
N LYS A 54 30.11 1.07 -6.16
CA LYS A 54 30.76 0.51 -4.95
C LYS A 54 29.85 0.62 -3.73
N HIS A 55 29.21 1.78 -3.52
CA HIS A 55 28.28 1.97 -2.42
C HIS A 55 27.02 1.10 -2.58
N ILE A 56 26.46 1.00 -3.79
CA ILE A 56 25.31 0.14 -4.12
C ILE A 56 25.59 -1.32 -3.78
N ALA A 57 26.80 -1.80 -4.03
CA ALA A 57 27.20 -3.18 -3.73
C ALA A 57 27.15 -3.52 -2.23
N THR A 58 27.25 -2.53 -1.35
CA THR A 58 27.12 -2.72 0.11
C THR A 58 25.68 -2.68 0.62
N MET A 59 24.73 -2.31 -0.23
CA MET A 59 23.33 -2.11 0.18
C MET A 59 22.51 -3.40 0.00
N PRO A 60 21.72 -3.82 1.00
CA PRO A 60 20.83 -4.99 0.86
C PRO A 60 19.66 -4.72 -0.11
N HIS A 61 19.20 -3.46 -0.23
CA HIS A 61 18.05 -3.07 -1.03
C HIS A 61 18.31 -1.82 -1.89
N PRO A 62 19.14 -1.90 -2.95
CA PRO A 62 19.58 -0.74 -3.71
C PRO A 62 18.56 -0.22 -4.74
N SER A 63 17.45 -0.92 -4.99
CA SER A 63 16.54 -0.64 -6.11
C SER A 63 16.00 0.80 -6.12
N THR A 64 15.69 1.37 -4.95
CA THR A 64 15.19 2.76 -4.88
C THR A 64 16.28 3.77 -5.20
N LEU A 65 17.52 3.52 -4.77
CA LEU A 65 18.68 4.37 -5.10
C LEU A 65 18.97 4.29 -6.60
N LEU A 66 19.03 3.07 -7.16
CA LEU A 66 19.20 2.87 -8.60
C LEU A 66 18.14 3.59 -9.41
N ALA A 67 16.86 3.48 -9.04
CA ALA A 67 15.80 4.19 -9.72
C ALA A 67 15.97 5.72 -9.67
N GLY A 68 16.37 6.27 -8.52
CA GLY A 68 16.69 7.69 -8.38
C GLY A 68 17.86 8.14 -9.24
N LEU A 69 18.96 7.36 -9.26
CA LEU A 69 20.14 7.63 -10.09
C LEU A 69 19.82 7.58 -11.59
N VAL A 70 19.07 6.56 -12.04
CA VAL A 70 18.62 6.45 -13.43
C VAL A 70 17.79 7.66 -13.85
N VAL A 71 16.85 8.09 -13.01
CA VAL A 71 16.02 9.28 -13.30
C VAL A 71 16.88 10.53 -13.37
N LEU A 72 17.84 10.68 -12.45
CA LEU A 72 18.65 11.90 -12.34
C LEU A 72 19.71 12.02 -13.46
N THR A 73 20.36 10.91 -13.81
CA THR A 73 21.57 10.93 -14.66
C THR A 73 21.38 10.31 -16.03
N LYS A 74 20.36 9.45 -16.22
CA LYS A 74 20.17 8.61 -17.42
C LYS A 74 21.40 7.73 -17.76
N ASN A 75 22.25 7.46 -16.78
CA ASN A 75 23.48 6.67 -16.97
C ASN A 75 23.15 5.19 -17.26
N ALA A 76 23.78 4.64 -18.28
CA ALA A 76 23.54 3.27 -18.76
C ALA A 76 23.94 2.19 -17.75
N GLU A 77 25.01 2.39 -16.96
CA GLU A 77 25.44 1.43 -15.95
C GLU A 77 24.43 1.32 -14.81
N TYR A 78 23.85 2.43 -14.34
CA TYR A 78 22.76 2.38 -13.37
C TYR A 78 21.51 1.70 -13.94
N GLN A 79 21.19 1.97 -15.22
CA GLN A 79 20.06 1.31 -15.88
C GLN A 79 20.27 -0.20 -15.99
N LYS A 80 21.48 -0.64 -16.35
CA LYS A 80 21.85 -2.06 -16.43
C LYS A 80 21.73 -2.74 -15.07
N ALA A 81 22.28 -2.11 -14.01
CA ALA A 81 22.17 -2.62 -12.65
C ALA A 81 20.70 -2.69 -12.17
N MET A 82 19.89 -1.67 -12.49
CA MET A 82 18.46 -1.66 -12.17
C MET A 82 17.72 -2.79 -12.90
N ASN A 83 17.97 -2.99 -14.19
CA ASN A 83 17.36 -4.05 -14.98
C ASN A 83 17.69 -5.44 -14.40
N LYS A 84 18.94 -5.67 -13.99
CA LYS A 84 19.33 -6.91 -13.31
C LYS A 84 18.49 -7.15 -12.06
N LYS A 85 18.30 -6.13 -11.21
CA LYS A 85 17.47 -6.23 -10.01
C LYS A 85 15.98 -6.46 -10.32
N ILE A 86 15.49 -5.90 -11.41
CA ILE A 86 14.09 -6.14 -11.86
C ILE A 86 13.94 -7.61 -12.28
N VAL A 87 14.88 -8.18 -13.00
CA VAL A 87 14.85 -9.60 -13.43
C VAL A 87 14.90 -10.54 -12.22
N GLU A 88 15.81 -10.29 -11.27
CA GLU A 88 15.90 -11.05 -10.01
C GLU A 88 14.56 -11.01 -9.26
N HIS A 89 13.98 -9.82 -9.06
CA HIS A 89 12.70 -9.66 -8.37
C HIS A 89 11.53 -10.34 -9.09
N LYS A 90 11.49 -10.26 -10.42
CA LYS A 90 10.46 -10.96 -11.21
C LYS A 90 10.56 -12.48 -11.06
N SER A 91 11.76 -13.04 -11.00
CA SER A 91 11.96 -14.46 -10.76
C SER A 91 11.40 -14.88 -9.39
N ASP A 92 11.66 -14.09 -8.34
CA ASP A 92 11.12 -14.34 -7.00
C ASP A 92 9.58 -14.25 -6.97
N GLU A 93 9.01 -13.26 -7.67
CA GLU A 93 7.55 -13.11 -7.80
C GLU A 93 6.92 -14.30 -8.56
N GLN A 94 7.54 -14.76 -9.64
CA GLN A 94 7.06 -15.92 -10.41
C GLN A 94 7.09 -17.20 -9.59
N ASN A 95 8.10 -17.37 -8.74
CA ASN A 95 8.20 -18.48 -7.80
C ASN A 95 7.35 -18.29 -6.54
N GLN A 96 6.61 -17.17 -6.42
CA GLN A 96 5.75 -16.82 -5.28
C GLN A 96 6.49 -16.85 -3.94
N MET A 97 7.80 -16.56 -3.96
CA MET A 97 8.65 -16.55 -2.77
C MET A 97 8.31 -15.38 -1.86
N LYS A 98 8.12 -15.67 -0.58
CA LYS A 98 7.93 -14.62 0.44
C LYS A 98 9.28 -14.00 0.78
N ASN A 99 9.39 -12.68 0.66
CA ASN A 99 10.54 -11.96 1.21
C ASN A 99 10.49 -11.91 2.74
N ASP A 100 11.58 -11.54 3.41
CA ASP A 100 11.68 -11.58 4.87
C ASP A 100 10.66 -10.67 5.56
N LYS A 101 10.37 -9.49 5.00
CA LYS A 101 9.30 -8.60 5.50
C LYS A 101 7.92 -9.24 5.41
N GLN A 102 7.66 -9.98 4.34
CA GLN A 102 6.40 -10.71 4.20
C GLN A 102 6.31 -11.87 5.19
N LYS A 103 7.40 -12.62 5.41
CA LYS A 103 7.45 -13.68 6.44
C LYS A 103 7.16 -13.13 7.83
N GLU A 104 7.77 -12.00 8.20
CA GLU A 104 7.54 -11.34 9.49
C GLU A 104 6.12 -10.78 9.66
N SER A 105 5.51 -10.27 8.58
CA SER A 105 4.22 -9.58 8.61
C SER A 105 3.01 -10.47 8.34
N MET A 106 3.23 -11.69 7.85
CA MET A 106 2.13 -12.66 7.64
C MET A 106 1.64 -13.20 8.97
N ILE A 107 0.33 -13.28 9.10
CA ILE A 107 -0.39 -13.90 10.21
C ILE A 107 -1.43 -14.87 9.65
N PRO A 108 -1.85 -15.89 10.39
CA PRO A 108 -2.97 -16.72 10.03
C PRO A 108 -4.25 -15.90 9.79
N LYS A 109 -5.10 -16.34 8.88
CA LYS A 109 -6.38 -15.68 8.63
C LYS A 109 -7.28 -15.72 9.86
N GLU A 110 -7.17 -16.79 10.63
CA GLU A 110 -7.86 -17.00 11.89
C GLU A 110 -7.54 -15.91 12.92
N ASP A 111 -6.29 -15.46 12.98
CA ASP A 111 -5.88 -14.36 13.86
C ASP A 111 -6.51 -13.02 13.42
N VAL A 112 -6.68 -12.82 12.11
CA VAL A 112 -7.39 -11.64 11.58
C VAL A 112 -8.86 -11.67 12.00
N GLN A 113 -9.50 -12.83 11.90
CA GLN A 113 -10.90 -13.02 12.34
C GLN A 113 -11.04 -12.82 13.85
N LEU A 114 -10.11 -13.36 14.64
CA LEU A 114 -10.11 -13.21 16.09
C LEU A 114 -9.97 -11.75 16.52
N ALA A 115 -9.04 -11.01 15.91
CA ALA A 115 -8.86 -9.58 16.16
C ALA A 115 -10.11 -8.78 15.82
N LEU A 116 -10.76 -9.08 14.68
CA LEU A 116 -12.01 -8.44 14.28
C LEU A 116 -13.14 -8.72 15.29
N ASN A 117 -13.29 -9.97 15.71
CA ASN A 117 -14.31 -10.36 16.69
C ASN A 117 -14.09 -9.66 18.05
N LYS A 118 -12.85 -9.56 18.50
CA LYS A 118 -12.50 -8.82 19.73
C LYS A 118 -12.90 -7.34 19.65
N LEU A 119 -12.57 -6.69 18.54
CA LEU A 119 -12.94 -5.29 18.32
C LEU A 119 -14.46 -5.11 18.17
N LYS A 120 -15.15 -6.07 17.55
CA LYS A 120 -16.61 -6.06 17.44
C LYS A 120 -17.29 -6.08 18.81
N VAL A 121 -16.87 -6.96 19.71
CA VAL A 121 -17.41 -7.02 21.08
C VAL A 121 -17.23 -5.68 21.81
N GLN A 122 -16.04 -5.07 21.70
CA GLN A 122 -15.78 -3.76 22.28
C GLN A 122 -16.66 -2.66 21.63
N ALA A 123 -16.80 -2.68 20.30
CA ALA A 123 -17.63 -1.73 19.57
C ALA A 123 -19.11 -1.87 19.96
N ASP A 124 -19.62 -3.08 20.10
CA ASP A 124 -21.02 -3.32 20.51
C ASP A 124 -21.27 -2.80 21.92
N HIS A 125 -20.32 -2.99 22.85
CA HIS A 125 -20.40 -2.39 24.20
C HIS A 125 -20.42 -0.85 24.16
N ILE A 126 -19.52 -0.23 23.41
CA ILE A 126 -19.44 1.24 23.24
C ILE A 126 -20.75 1.79 22.68
N TYR A 127 -21.29 1.18 21.65
CA TYR A 127 -22.59 1.59 21.09
C TYR A 127 -23.74 1.45 22.07
N LYS A 128 -23.75 0.39 22.90
CA LYS A 128 -24.77 0.16 23.91
C LYS A 128 -24.70 1.19 25.05
N THR A 129 -23.49 1.52 25.49
CA THR A 129 -23.26 2.50 26.58
C THR A 129 -23.28 3.95 26.09
N LYS A 130 -23.33 4.17 24.77
CA LYS A 130 -23.23 5.49 24.13
C LYS A 130 -21.97 6.26 24.55
N ASP A 131 -20.85 5.55 24.77
CA ASP A 131 -19.59 6.15 25.18
C ASP A 131 -18.93 6.90 24.00
N THR A 132 -18.83 8.22 24.10
CA THR A 132 -18.20 9.11 23.12
C THR A 132 -16.81 9.57 23.52
N SER A 133 -16.20 8.95 24.51
CA SER A 133 -14.84 9.26 24.93
C SER A 133 -13.82 9.08 23.79
N ALA A 134 -12.71 9.78 23.86
CA ALA A 134 -11.62 9.63 22.89
C ALA A 134 -11.12 8.18 22.79
N LYS A 135 -11.12 7.43 23.91
CA LYS A 135 -10.76 6.02 23.95
C LYS A 135 -11.78 5.17 23.18
N ALA A 136 -13.07 5.40 23.40
CA ALA A 136 -14.14 4.71 22.68
C ALA A 136 -14.07 4.99 21.18
N MET A 137 -13.89 6.26 20.78
CA MET A 137 -13.75 6.64 19.37
C MET A 137 -12.52 5.97 18.72
N ASN A 138 -11.42 5.83 19.44
CA ASN A 138 -10.23 5.14 18.95
C ASN A 138 -10.50 3.64 18.68
N ILE A 139 -11.18 2.97 19.60
CA ILE A 139 -11.58 1.56 19.45
C ILE A 139 -12.53 1.39 18.26
N LEU A 140 -13.55 2.24 18.14
CA LEU A 140 -14.48 2.22 17.01
C LEU A 140 -13.76 2.46 15.67
N THR A 141 -12.84 3.43 15.61
CA THR A 141 -12.04 3.69 14.41
C THR A 141 -11.18 2.46 14.05
N ASN A 142 -10.60 1.77 15.03
CA ASN A 142 -9.84 0.52 14.81
C ASN A 142 -10.75 -0.62 14.31
N TYR A 143 -11.97 -0.73 14.87
CA TYR A 143 -12.96 -1.69 14.39
C TYR A 143 -13.33 -1.46 12.93
N ILE A 144 -13.67 -0.22 12.57
CA ILE A 144 -14.01 0.14 11.19
C ILE A 144 -12.82 -0.06 10.25
N LEU A 145 -11.62 0.34 10.66
CA LEU A 145 -10.40 0.07 9.89
C LEU A 145 -10.24 -1.42 9.57
N LEU A 146 -10.44 -2.28 10.56
CA LEU A 146 -10.29 -3.72 10.34
C LEU A 146 -11.45 -4.30 9.50
N CYS A 147 -12.68 -3.80 9.64
CA CYS A 147 -13.79 -4.15 8.75
C CYS A 147 -13.48 -3.86 7.27
N LEU A 148 -12.77 -2.75 6.98
CA LEU A 148 -12.44 -2.31 5.64
C LEU A 148 -11.18 -2.98 5.06
N ALA A 149 -10.23 -3.38 5.93
CA ALA A 149 -8.90 -3.83 5.52
C ALA A 149 -8.65 -5.33 5.67
N SER A 150 -9.50 -6.06 6.40
CA SER A 150 -9.26 -7.47 6.75
C SER A 150 -9.48 -8.45 5.60
N GLY A 151 -10.31 -8.11 4.61
CA GLY A 151 -10.76 -9.07 3.61
C GLY A 151 -11.91 -9.97 4.06
N ILE A 152 -12.50 -9.72 5.25
CA ILE A 152 -13.62 -10.53 5.79
C ILE A 152 -14.95 -10.11 5.18
N TYR A 153 -15.19 -8.82 5.08
CA TYR A 153 -16.46 -8.29 4.54
C TYR A 153 -16.39 -7.93 3.06
N MET A 154 -15.21 -7.54 2.58
CA MET A 154 -14.98 -7.14 1.19
C MET A 154 -13.50 -7.33 0.82
N GLU A 155 -13.18 -7.26 -0.47
CA GLU A 155 -11.81 -7.29 -0.94
C GLU A 155 -10.96 -6.16 -0.33
N PRO A 156 -9.81 -6.46 0.31
CA PRO A 156 -9.02 -5.44 1.00
C PRO A 156 -8.32 -4.51 0.02
N ARG A 157 -8.58 -3.20 0.13
CA ARG A 157 -7.97 -2.16 -0.68
C ARG A 157 -6.71 -1.58 -0.03
N ARG A 158 -6.01 -0.69 -0.74
CA ARG A 158 -4.79 -0.04 -0.21
C ARG A 158 -5.12 0.98 0.87
N SER A 159 -4.18 1.23 1.79
CA SER A 159 -4.35 2.25 2.84
C SER A 159 -4.74 3.63 2.29
N LEU A 160 -4.16 4.03 1.15
CA LEU A 160 -4.46 5.32 0.52
C LEU A 160 -5.94 5.50 0.20
N ASP A 161 -6.65 4.42 -0.12
CA ASP A 161 -8.06 4.45 -0.49
C ASP A 161 -8.95 4.86 0.68
N TRP A 162 -8.49 4.69 1.91
CA TRP A 162 -9.21 4.96 3.16
C TRP A 162 -8.80 6.24 3.89
N THR A 163 -7.59 6.78 3.62
CA THR A 163 -6.99 7.88 4.41
C THR A 163 -7.82 9.16 4.44
N GLU A 164 -8.47 9.49 3.35
CA GLU A 164 -9.24 10.75 3.18
C GLU A 164 -10.68 10.47 2.75
N MET A 165 -11.20 9.26 3.04
CA MET A 165 -12.58 8.92 2.70
C MET A 165 -13.56 9.73 3.54
N LYS A 166 -14.42 10.49 2.89
CA LYS A 166 -15.49 11.29 3.47
C LYS A 166 -16.75 10.47 3.70
N ILE A 167 -17.59 10.88 4.67
CA ILE A 167 -18.85 10.20 5.00
C ILE A 167 -20.05 11.15 5.09
N LYS A 168 -19.82 12.47 5.14
CA LYS A 168 -20.90 13.49 5.26
C LYS A 168 -20.86 14.49 4.12
N ASN A 169 -19.76 15.21 3.98
CA ASN A 169 -19.61 16.26 2.98
C ASN A 169 -18.86 15.69 1.78
N LYS A 170 -19.60 15.38 0.70
CA LYS A 170 -19.02 14.87 -0.54
C LYS A 170 -18.06 15.89 -1.14
N ASP A 171 -16.89 15.42 -1.54
CA ASP A 171 -15.85 16.18 -2.27
C ASP A 171 -15.42 15.31 -3.43
N ASP A 172 -15.63 15.79 -4.65
CA ASP A 172 -15.32 15.02 -5.87
C ASP A 172 -13.81 14.84 -6.11
N ALA A 173 -12.94 15.56 -5.38
CA ALA A 173 -11.50 15.31 -5.38
C ALA A 173 -11.06 14.20 -4.42
N LEU A 174 -11.94 13.76 -3.51
CA LEU A 174 -11.66 12.78 -2.46
C LEU A 174 -12.54 11.53 -2.61
N ASN A 175 -12.23 10.50 -1.85
CA ASN A 175 -13.05 9.31 -1.76
C ASN A 175 -14.26 9.57 -0.85
N PHE A 176 -15.38 8.96 -1.16
CA PHE A 176 -16.64 9.17 -0.44
C PHE A 176 -17.40 7.86 -0.22
N TYR A 177 -17.99 7.70 0.95
CA TYR A 177 -18.98 6.67 1.23
C TYR A 177 -20.38 7.27 1.22
N ASP A 178 -21.17 6.89 0.23
CA ASP A 178 -22.58 7.25 0.16
C ASP A 178 -23.41 6.24 0.95
N SER A 179 -23.82 6.62 2.15
CA SER A 179 -24.63 5.77 3.03
C SER A 179 -26.05 5.54 2.50
N LYS A 180 -26.60 6.46 1.70
CA LYS A 180 -27.95 6.33 1.12
C LYS A 180 -27.98 5.17 0.12
N THR A 181 -27.02 5.14 -0.79
CA THR A 181 -26.92 4.10 -1.80
C THR A 181 -26.13 2.87 -1.33
N GLY A 182 -25.36 2.98 -0.24
CA GLY A 182 -24.42 1.94 0.22
C GLY A 182 -23.30 1.71 -0.79
N THR A 183 -22.66 2.78 -1.25
CA THR A 183 -21.65 2.71 -2.31
C THR A 183 -20.41 3.49 -1.90
N PHE A 184 -19.22 2.90 -2.10
CA PHE A 184 -17.96 3.61 -2.07
C PHE A 184 -17.70 4.25 -3.43
N ILE A 185 -17.23 5.50 -3.42
CA ILE A 185 -16.80 6.26 -4.59
C ILE A 185 -15.32 6.58 -4.39
N PHE A 186 -14.47 6.05 -5.26
CA PHE A 186 -13.02 6.22 -5.19
C PHE A 186 -12.55 7.15 -6.32
N ASN A 187 -12.20 8.39 -5.97
CA ASN A 187 -11.64 9.39 -6.87
C ASN A 187 -10.11 9.49 -6.71
N LYS A 188 -9.63 9.28 -5.46
CA LYS A 188 -8.22 9.42 -5.09
C LYS A 188 -7.64 8.11 -4.60
N TYR A 189 -6.93 7.40 -5.47
CA TYR A 189 -6.24 6.15 -5.17
C TYR A 189 -5.00 5.99 -6.07
N LYS A 190 -4.13 5.01 -5.77
CA LYS A 190 -2.79 4.92 -6.37
C LYS A 190 -2.80 4.92 -7.91
N THR A 191 -3.79 4.30 -8.52
CA THR A 191 -3.92 4.13 -9.97
C THR A 191 -5.08 4.93 -10.59
N ALA A 192 -5.58 5.95 -9.91
CA ALA A 192 -6.71 6.77 -10.36
C ALA A 192 -6.49 7.42 -11.72
N LYS A 193 -5.24 7.80 -12.06
CA LYS A 193 -4.89 8.35 -13.37
C LYS A 193 -5.10 7.37 -14.54
N VAL A 194 -5.16 6.06 -14.25
CA VAL A 194 -5.33 5.01 -15.26
C VAL A 194 -6.77 4.52 -15.33
N TYR A 195 -7.39 4.34 -14.15
CA TYR A 195 -8.72 3.71 -14.06
C TYR A 195 -9.84 4.69 -13.76
N ASN A 196 -9.54 6.01 -13.65
CA ASN A 196 -10.51 7.05 -13.33
C ASN A 196 -11.30 6.78 -12.04
N GLN A 197 -12.49 7.36 -11.90
CA GLN A 197 -13.38 7.10 -10.76
C GLN A 197 -13.82 5.63 -10.75
N GLN A 198 -13.76 5.01 -9.58
CA GLN A 198 -14.32 3.67 -9.34
C GLN A 198 -15.45 3.76 -8.32
N THR A 199 -16.46 2.95 -8.52
CA THR A 199 -17.56 2.78 -7.57
C THR A 199 -17.66 1.31 -7.17
N GLU A 200 -17.93 1.05 -5.89
CA GLU A 200 -18.03 -0.30 -5.36
C GLU A 200 -19.22 -0.40 -4.41
N LYS A 201 -20.11 -1.35 -4.68
CA LYS A 201 -21.25 -1.61 -3.83
C LYS A 201 -20.80 -2.28 -2.54
N VAL A 202 -21.22 -1.72 -1.41
CA VAL A 202 -20.86 -2.25 -0.10
C VAL A 202 -21.71 -3.49 0.21
N PRO A 203 -21.11 -4.62 0.62
CA PRO A 203 -21.85 -5.79 1.06
C PRO A 203 -22.79 -5.46 2.22
N ILE A 204 -23.95 -6.11 2.25
CA ILE A 204 -25.06 -5.78 3.18
C ILE A 204 -24.60 -5.79 4.65
N GLU A 205 -23.79 -6.74 5.06
CA GLU A 205 -23.30 -6.83 6.44
C GLU A 205 -22.38 -5.67 6.79
N LEU A 206 -21.44 -5.33 5.90
CA LEU A 206 -20.56 -4.19 6.08
C LEU A 206 -21.36 -2.88 6.07
N LYS A 207 -22.37 -2.75 5.18
CA LYS A 207 -23.24 -1.58 5.14
C LYS A 207 -23.92 -1.33 6.49
N LYS A 208 -24.47 -2.35 7.13
CA LYS A 208 -25.08 -2.22 8.47
C LYS A 208 -24.09 -1.65 9.50
N ILE A 209 -22.84 -2.12 9.46
CA ILE A 209 -21.77 -1.63 10.35
C ILE A 209 -21.47 -0.16 10.06
N LEU A 210 -21.27 0.18 8.78
CA LEU A 210 -20.92 1.53 8.36
C LEU A 210 -22.06 2.53 8.59
N ASP A 211 -23.33 2.15 8.38
CA ASP A 211 -24.49 3.02 8.65
C ASP A 211 -24.59 3.35 10.15
N LYS A 212 -24.31 2.37 11.02
CA LYS A 212 -24.23 2.61 12.47
C LYS A 212 -23.07 3.55 12.81
N TRP A 213 -21.92 3.33 12.18
CA TRP A 213 -20.74 4.17 12.37
C TRP A 213 -20.96 5.61 11.89
N VAL A 214 -21.52 5.82 10.70
CA VAL A 214 -21.79 7.16 10.16
C VAL A 214 -22.67 7.98 11.10
N LYS A 215 -23.69 7.36 11.71
CA LYS A 215 -24.56 8.03 12.69
C LYS A 215 -23.84 8.40 13.99
N TYR A 216 -22.87 7.58 14.40
CA TYR A 216 -22.14 7.73 15.66
C TYR A 216 -20.88 8.58 15.53
N ASN A 217 -20.29 8.62 14.36
CA ASN A 217 -19.05 9.30 14.07
C ASN A 217 -19.23 10.84 14.08
N PRO A 218 -18.55 11.57 14.98
CA PRO A 218 -18.66 13.04 15.02
C PRO A 218 -17.95 13.72 13.86
N ASN A 219 -17.04 13.00 13.16
CA ASN A 219 -16.16 13.52 12.15
C ASN A 219 -16.73 13.31 10.72
N ASP A 220 -16.18 14.04 9.77
CA ASP A 220 -16.49 13.88 8.34
C ASP A 220 -15.61 12.81 7.65
N PHE A 221 -14.49 12.43 8.26
CA PHE A 221 -13.67 11.34 7.77
C PHE A 221 -14.16 9.98 8.29
N MET A 222 -14.19 8.98 7.39
CA MET A 222 -14.49 7.58 7.75
C MET A 222 -13.57 7.09 8.87
N LEU A 223 -12.26 7.40 8.74
CA LEU A 223 -11.22 7.09 9.71
C LEU A 223 -10.51 8.37 10.11
N PHE A 224 -10.37 8.61 11.40
CA PHE A 224 -9.73 9.83 11.92
C PHE A 224 -8.79 9.53 13.08
N ASN A 225 -7.88 10.46 13.33
CA ASN A 225 -6.95 10.40 14.45
C ASN A 225 -7.57 11.00 15.72
N THR A 226 -6.87 10.87 16.85
CA THR A 226 -7.34 11.37 18.16
C THR A 226 -7.57 12.88 18.22
N LYS A 227 -7.04 13.65 17.26
CA LYS A 227 -7.23 15.10 17.11
C LYS A 227 -8.37 15.44 16.13
N GLY A 228 -9.13 14.45 15.64
CA GLY A 228 -10.21 14.64 14.67
C GLY A 228 -9.75 14.84 13.22
N GLY A 229 -8.45 14.81 12.93
CA GLY A 229 -7.91 14.92 11.57
C GLY A 229 -7.90 13.57 10.83
N LYS A 230 -7.78 13.63 9.51
CA LYS A 230 -7.64 12.42 8.66
C LYS A 230 -6.48 11.52 9.09
N LEU A 231 -6.62 10.21 8.88
CA LEU A 231 -5.49 9.30 9.01
C LEU A 231 -4.57 9.40 7.80
N THR A 232 -3.29 9.15 8.02
CA THR A 232 -2.29 8.93 6.97
C THR A 232 -2.01 7.44 6.80
N SER A 233 -1.41 7.02 5.68
CA SER A 233 -1.03 5.61 5.49
C SER A 233 -0.09 5.09 6.60
N PRO A 234 0.91 5.86 7.10
CA PRO A 234 1.67 5.46 8.28
C PRO A 234 0.82 5.29 9.55
N ASN A 235 -0.15 6.18 9.80
CA ASN A 235 -1.05 6.04 10.95
C ASN A 235 -1.89 4.75 10.87
N ILE A 236 -2.37 4.39 9.67
CA ILE A 236 -3.08 3.13 9.45
C ILE A 236 -2.17 1.94 9.77
N ALA A 237 -0.91 1.96 9.31
CA ALA A 237 0.04 0.89 9.62
C ALA A 237 0.32 0.79 11.12
N THR A 238 0.51 1.91 11.82
CA THR A 238 0.70 1.93 13.28
C THR A 238 -0.50 1.30 14.01
N ARG A 239 -1.73 1.67 13.64
CA ARG A 239 -2.94 1.09 14.23
C ARG A 239 -3.06 -0.42 13.99
N LEU A 240 -2.74 -0.89 12.78
CA LEU A 240 -2.73 -2.32 12.49
C LEU A 240 -1.66 -3.04 13.33
N ASN A 241 -0.48 -2.44 13.51
CA ASN A 241 0.55 -3.01 14.39
C ASN A 241 0.08 -3.11 15.85
N GLU A 242 -0.63 -2.10 16.35
CA GLU A 242 -1.22 -2.11 17.69
C GLU A 242 -2.32 -3.19 17.83
N ILE A 243 -3.19 -3.33 16.83
CA ILE A 243 -4.26 -4.34 16.81
C ILE A 243 -3.69 -5.75 16.87
N PHE A 244 -2.64 -6.03 16.09
CA PHE A 244 -2.06 -7.38 15.96
C PHE A 244 -0.86 -7.65 16.86
N GLY A 245 -0.34 -6.65 17.57
CA GLY A 245 0.85 -6.78 18.41
C GLY A 245 2.15 -7.09 17.64
N LYS A 246 2.14 -6.91 16.31
CA LYS A 246 3.30 -7.12 15.41
C LYS A 246 3.16 -6.28 14.15
N LYS A 247 4.23 -6.25 13.33
CA LYS A 247 4.25 -5.46 12.08
C LYS A 247 3.31 -6.07 11.03
N VAL A 248 2.06 -5.57 10.98
CA VAL A 248 1.07 -5.92 9.96
C VAL A 248 0.67 -4.66 9.20
N SER A 249 0.68 -4.72 7.88
CA SER A 249 0.26 -3.63 7.00
C SER A 249 -0.98 -3.99 6.20
N THR A 250 -1.63 -3.01 5.59
CA THR A 250 -2.72 -3.28 4.62
C THR A 250 -2.25 -4.15 3.45
N SER A 251 -0.97 -4.05 3.06
CA SER A 251 -0.40 -4.95 2.04
C SER A 251 -0.31 -6.39 2.55
N ALA A 252 0.10 -6.59 3.82
CA ALA A 252 0.12 -7.93 4.42
C ALA A 252 -1.29 -8.55 4.47
N LEU A 253 -2.30 -7.79 4.91
CA LEU A 253 -3.70 -8.26 4.92
C LEU A 253 -4.19 -8.63 3.52
N ARG A 254 -3.81 -7.86 2.48
CA ARG A 254 -4.13 -8.19 1.09
C ARG A 254 -3.46 -9.48 0.62
N HIS A 255 -2.20 -9.70 0.99
CA HIS A 255 -1.51 -10.96 0.70
C HIS A 255 -2.19 -12.14 1.40
N ILE A 256 -2.56 -11.99 2.68
CA ILE A 256 -3.27 -13.03 3.44
C ILE A 256 -4.59 -13.38 2.76
N TYR A 257 -5.39 -12.36 2.42
CA TYR A 257 -6.67 -12.53 1.73
C TYR A 257 -6.52 -13.30 0.40
N ILE A 258 -5.61 -12.84 -0.46
CA ILE A 258 -5.40 -13.44 -1.79
C ILE A 258 -4.85 -14.85 -1.66
N SER A 259 -3.88 -15.08 -0.77
CA SER A 259 -3.31 -16.41 -0.54
C SER A 259 -4.33 -17.41 0.00
N ASP A 260 -5.25 -16.97 0.85
CA ASP A 260 -6.34 -17.82 1.35
C ASP A 260 -7.39 -18.08 0.26
N LYS A 261 -7.79 -17.04 -0.48
CA LYS A 261 -8.81 -17.13 -1.54
C LYS A 261 -8.38 -18.09 -2.66
N PHE A 262 -7.09 -18.13 -2.97
CA PHE A 262 -6.52 -18.90 -4.08
C PHE A 262 -5.58 -20.03 -3.63
N LYS A 263 -5.68 -20.48 -2.37
CA LYS A 263 -4.78 -21.51 -1.82
C LYS A 263 -4.77 -22.84 -2.60
N ASN A 264 -5.84 -23.15 -3.29
CA ASN A 264 -5.98 -24.36 -4.11
C ASN A 264 -5.74 -24.11 -5.61
N MET A 265 -5.29 -22.90 -5.97
CA MET A 265 -4.98 -22.58 -7.36
C MET A 265 -3.57 -23.08 -7.68
N PRO A 266 -3.32 -23.63 -8.90
CA PRO A 266 -1.96 -23.95 -9.35
C PRO A 266 -1.03 -22.76 -9.21
N SER A 267 0.25 -23.01 -8.95
CA SER A 267 1.25 -21.94 -8.89
C SER A 267 1.34 -21.19 -10.23
N LEU A 268 1.78 -19.95 -10.20
CA LEU A 268 1.97 -19.18 -11.42
C LEU A 268 2.94 -19.87 -12.38
N LYS A 269 3.95 -20.56 -11.85
CA LYS A 269 4.91 -21.35 -12.63
C LYS A 269 4.23 -22.52 -13.34
N GLU A 270 3.40 -23.30 -12.65
CA GLU A 270 2.64 -24.40 -13.25
C GLU A 270 1.67 -23.90 -14.33
N LEU A 271 0.99 -22.76 -14.09
CA LEU A 271 0.14 -22.13 -15.09
C LEU A 271 0.93 -21.70 -16.33
N GLN A 272 2.13 -21.12 -16.15
CA GLN A 272 3.00 -20.72 -17.25
C GLN A 272 3.53 -21.91 -18.03
N GLU A 273 4.00 -22.96 -17.35
CA GLU A 273 4.51 -24.19 -17.97
C GLU A 273 3.41 -24.87 -18.79
N THR A 274 2.20 -25.00 -18.22
CA THR A 274 1.04 -25.58 -18.91
C THR A 274 0.62 -24.75 -20.13
N ALA A 275 0.52 -23.43 -19.97
CA ALA A 275 0.18 -22.54 -21.09
C ALA A 275 1.23 -22.60 -22.19
N SER A 276 2.52 -22.63 -21.85
CA SER A 276 3.61 -22.75 -22.80
C SER A 276 3.59 -24.10 -23.53
N ALA A 277 3.35 -25.20 -22.83
CA ALA A 277 3.22 -26.53 -23.43
C ALA A 277 2.06 -26.61 -24.42
N MET A 278 0.99 -25.84 -24.21
CA MET A 278 -0.16 -25.71 -25.09
C MET A 278 0.01 -24.64 -26.17
N SER A 279 1.14 -23.94 -26.22
CA SER A 279 1.38 -22.74 -27.07
C SER A 279 0.33 -21.63 -26.88
N HIS A 280 -0.12 -21.42 -25.65
CA HIS A 280 -1.10 -20.42 -25.27
C HIS A 280 -0.52 -19.41 -24.28
N SER A 281 -1.18 -18.25 -24.14
CA SER A 281 -1.00 -17.38 -22.96
C SER A 281 -1.83 -17.94 -21.79
N ILE A 282 -1.48 -17.57 -20.53
CA ILE A 282 -2.26 -17.96 -19.35
C ILE A 282 -3.75 -17.58 -19.51
N PRO A 283 -4.12 -16.33 -19.88
CA PRO A 283 -5.52 -15.97 -20.08
C PRO A 283 -6.22 -16.87 -21.08
N GLN A 284 -5.59 -17.17 -22.23
CA GLN A 284 -6.14 -18.02 -23.27
C GLN A 284 -6.31 -19.47 -22.80
N MET A 285 -5.35 -20.00 -22.04
CA MET A 285 -5.46 -21.34 -21.43
C MET A 285 -6.64 -21.39 -20.46
N LEU A 286 -6.83 -20.36 -19.63
CA LEU A 286 -7.91 -20.30 -18.64
C LEU A 286 -9.31 -20.26 -19.27
N GLU A 287 -9.45 -19.80 -20.52
CA GLU A 287 -10.71 -19.83 -21.27
C GLU A 287 -11.19 -21.25 -21.61
N TYR A 288 -10.29 -22.26 -21.60
CA TYR A 288 -10.67 -23.68 -21.79
C TYR A 288 -11.29 -24.30 -20.53
N ILE A 289 -11.16 -23.66 -19.36
CA ILE A 289 -11.82 -24.14 -18.14
C ILE A 289 -13.33 -23.90 -18.27
N LYS A 290 -14.10 -24.98 -18.34
CA LYS A 290 -15.57 -24.92 -18.30
C LYS A 290 -16.04 -25.27 -16.89
N LYS A 291 -16.94 -24.43 -16.32
CA LYS A 291 -17.57 -24.65 -15.01
C LYS A 291 -18.93 -25.31 -15.19
#